data_18a8f0b6d62b9a762e0152ed14927bf1
#
_entry.id   18a8f0b6d62b9a762e0152ed14927bf1
#
_cell.length_a   1.000
_cell.length_b   1.000
_cell.length_c   1.000
_cell.angle_alpha   90.00
_cell.angle_beta   90.00
_cell.angle_gamma   90.00
#
_symmetry.space_group_name_H-M   'P 1'
#
loop_
_entity.id
_entity.type
_entity.pdbx_description
1 polymer ?
#
loop_
_entity_poly.entity_id
_entity_poly.type
_entity_poly.pdbx_seq_one_letter_code
_entity_poly.pdbx_strand_id
1 'polypeptide(L)'
;LKTQQKWLVVAAAALTFVLTACGTQSSKDSSSSSKQQVWHRMEADVLQTLDPSKASEGVSGQAIIDTMNGLYKYYGHDLQPAMATKIVKPTNNGLTYTFTLRNAKWSDGTPVTAQDFVFAWQRTVDPATKSTQANMYSGIKNADDIRAGKKPATDLGIKAINDKTLEVTLEHPIPYFNSLLNNVAFFPQPAKKVKAWGAKYGTKSQYTLSNGAFKSKGWTGTGNKWTEVKNTNYWNKKNVHLTQIDVQVVKDTNTALDLYRTGKLDDANLTGQLAAQQKGKTGYVATKRARTYFLELNENKVPAFKNTKIRQAISMAINRDSFVKNVLADGSIVARGITPADLSQLPDSSTDYATAVAKNTKAITTYNKKKAQTLWAEGLKEIGTKTVDVELLGDDVDAVKATQEYLQGTLQENLPGLKISIASVPAKNRQQRAATHDFDMVLSTWGADYPDPNTYLDLFTSSSEYNHGQWQNADYDKLMAKSNGPDANNPTARFKDMTEAEQLLVNQAGAIPLYQLVAARMVNPKIHDLKTSPGNSFNFVYAYLK
;
A
#
# COMPACT_ATOMS: atom_id res chain seq x y z
N LEU A 1 71.40 11.45 19.06
CA LEU A 1 72.64 11.10 18.34
C LEU A 1 72.32 10.64 16.94
N LYS A 2 72.65 11.52 16.00
CA LYS A 2 73.43 11.34 14.75
C LYS A 2 72.78 10.43 13.68
N THR A 3 72.29 11.11 12.60
CA THR A 3 72.97 11.30 11.26
C THR A 3 73.08 10.03 10.45
N GLN A 4 72.72 9.95 9.15
CA GLN A 4 73.11 10.78 8.01
C GLN A 4 72.27 10.42 6.75
N GLN A 5 72.06 11.45 5.95
CA GLN A 5 71.83 11.49 4.52
C GLN A 5 72.83 10.69 3.65
N LYS A 6 72.38 10.34 2.42
CA LYS A 6 73.09 10.43 1.10
C LYS A 6 72.17 9.93 0.00
N TRP A 7 71.69 10.72 -0.93
CA TRP A 7 72.09 11.25 -2.20
C TRP A 7 72.62 10.17 -3.20
N LEU A 8 71.96 10.14 -4.40
CA LEU A 8 72.51 10.21 -5.78
C LEU A 8 71.44 9.65 -6.76
N VAL A 9 70.81 10.42 -7.66
CA VAL A 9 71.21 11.08 -8.91
C VAL A 9 71.19 10.14 -10.14
N VAL A 10 70.19 10.39 -11.06
CA VAL A 10 70.18 10.50 -12.52
C VAL A 10 70.58 9.28 -13.38
N ALA A 11 69.71 8.91 -14.33
CA ALA A 11 70.02 8.86 -15.76
C ALA A 11 68.74 8.78 -16.63
N ALA A 12 68.61 9.76 -17.51
CA ALA A 12 67.69 9.80 -18.64
C ALA A 12 68.26 8.96 -19.80
N ALA A 13 67.41 8.22 -20.51
CA ALA A 13 67.72 7.78 -21.88
C ALA A 13 66.47 7.85 -22.73
N ALA A 14 66.46 8.80 -23.64
CA ALA A 14 65.55 8.89 -24.77
C ALA A 14 65.90 7.83 -25.83
N LEU A 15 64.90 7.16 -26.36
CA LEU A 15 65.02 6.43 -27.64
C LEU A 15 63.77 6.66 -28.49
N THR A 16 63.96 7.43 -29.52
CA THR A 16 63.11 7.63 -30.70
C THR A 16 63.15 6.41 -31.59
N PHE A 17 61.98 5.89 -32.00
CA PHE A 17 61.89 5.03 -33.22
C PHE A 17 60.55 5.24 -33.96
N VAL A 18 60.68 5.93 -35.08
CA VAL A 18 60.21 5.65 -36.45
C VAL A 18 58.79 5.13 -36.68
N LEU A 19 58.04 6.01 -37.36
CA LEU A 19 56.81 5.70 -38.09
C LEU A 19 57.02 4.69 -39.22
N THR A 20 56.22 3.67 -39.26
CA THR A 20 55.85 2.98 -40.49
C THR A 20 54.35 2.91 -40.62
N ALA A 21 53.82 3.63 -41.59
CA ALA A 21 52.42 3.58 -42.00
C ALA A 21 52.16 2.26 -42.78
N CYS A 22 51.22 1.48 -42.33
CA CYS A 22 50.47 0.55 -43.16
C CYS A 22 49.01 0.68 -42.81
N GLY A 23 48.22 1.20 -43.74
CA GLY A 23 46.79 1.31 -43.66
C GLY A 23 46.13 -0.05 -43.59
N THR A 24 45.34 -0.25 -42.56
CA THR A 24 44.25 -1.22 -42.55
C THR A 24 42.98 -0.54 -42.10
N GLN A 25 42.00 -0.67 -42.91
CA GLN A 25 40.64 -0.16 -42.82
C GLN A 25 40.03 -0.53 -41.49
N SER A 26 39.91 0.43 -40.58
CA SER A 26 39.17 0.23 -39.32
C SER A 26 37.70 0.09 -39.65
N SER A 27 37.21 -1.11 -39.63
CA SER A 27 35.80 -1.36 -39.37
C SER A 27 35.43 -0.58 -38.09
N LYS A 28 34.57 0.40 -38.24
CA LYS A 28 33.87 1.03 -37.11
C LYS A 28 33.02 -0.05 -36.45
N ASP A 29 33.58 -0.77 -35.51
CA ASP A 29 32.79 -1.39 -34.46
C ASP A 29 32.15 -0.25 -33.65
N SER A 30 30.95 0.06 -34.04
CA SER A 30 30.02 0.78 -33.18
C SER A 30 29.69 -0.16 -32.01
N SER A 31 30.57 -0.24 -31.03
CA SER A 31 30.19 -0.70 -29.70
C SER A 31 29.18 0.33 -29.17
N SER A 32 27.90 0.12 -29.47
CA SER A 32 26.84 0.71 -28.69
C SER A 32 27.10 0.26 -27.26
N SER A 33 27.65 1.14 -26.43
CA SER A 33 27.65 0.95 -25.00
C SER A 33 26.18 0.73 -24.61
N SER A 34 25.78 -0.53 -24.45
CA SER A 34 24.47 -0.86 -23.94
C SER A 34 24.38 -0.16 -22.58
N LYS A 35 23.62 0.95 -22.52
CA LYS A 35 23.41 1.67 -21.27
C LYS A 35 23.03 0.65 -20.21
N GLN A 36 23.72 0.70 -19.08
CA GLN A 36 23.52 -0.22 -17.98
C GLN A 36 22.05 -0.11 -17.51
N GLN A 37 21.29 -1.18 -17.66
CA GLN A 37 19.87 -1.26 -17.30
C GLN A 37 19.74 -1.57 -15.80
N VAL A 38 20.29 -0.70 -14.94
CA VAL A 38 20.25 -0.80 -13.47
C VAL A 38 19.45 0.36 -12.93
N TRP A 39 18.50 0.06 -12.06
CA TRP A 39 17.69 1.04 -11.33
C TRP A 39 18.12 1.11 -9.87
N HIS A 40 18.41 2.31 -9.37
CA HIS A 40 18.78 2.55 -7.98
C HIS A 40 17.57 3.09 -7.22
N ARG A 41 16.85 2.20 -6.53
CA ARG A 41 15.62 2.48 -5.78
C ARG A 41 15.90 2.82 -4.33
N MET A 42 15.19 3.83 -3.81
CA MET A 42 15.11 4.04 -2.37
C MET A 42 13.89 3.34 -1.76
N GLU A 43 14.05 2.89 -0.51
CA GLU A 43 12.94 2.56 0.38
C GLU A 43 13.04 3.40 1.65
N ALA A 44 11.89 3.76 2.23
CA ALA A 44 11.85 4.59 3.44
C ALA A 44 12.06 3.78 4.73
N ASP A 45 11.90 2.46 4.67
CA ASP A 45 12.08 1.56 5.81
C ASP A 45 12.76 0.26 5.39
N VAL A 46 13.11 -0.56 6.37
CA VAL A 46 13.82 -1.82 6.18
C VAL A 46 12.90 -2.92 5.63
N LEU A 47 13.48 -3.82 4.84
CA LEU A 47 12.82 -5.06 4.42
C LEU A 47 12.71 -6.01 5.63
N GLN A 48 11.48 -6.42 5.97
CA GLN A 48 11.23 -7.25 7.15
C GLN A 48 11.15 -8.74 6.78
N THR A 49 10.58 -9.08 5.62
CA THR A 49 10.39 -10.46 5.19
C THR A 49 10.20 -10.59 3.69
N LEU A 50 10.58 -11.76 3.16
CA LEU A 50 10.25 -12.21 1.80
C LEU A 50 9.24 -13.40 1.84
N ASP A 51 8.60 -13.64 2.97
CA ASP A 51 7.54 -14.64 3.14
C ASP A 51 6.17 -14.01 2.83
N PRO A 52 5.48 -14.38 1.75
CA PRO A 52 4.18 -13.80 1.37
C PRO A 52 3.11 -13.93 2.45
N SER A 53 3.14 -15.00 3.25
CA SER A 53 2.17 -15.20 4.34
C SER A 53 2.38 -14.27 5.54
N LYS A 54 3.53 -13.58 5.63
CA LYS A 54 3.92 -12.74 6.78
C LYS A 54 4.18 -11.28 6.43
N ALA A 55 4.16 -10.93 5.14
CA ALA A 55 4.38 -9.58 4.66
C ALA A 55 3.14 -8.72 4.91
N SER A 56 3.25 -7.72 5.80
CA SER A 56 2.16 -6.79 6.15
C SER A 56 2.51 -5.32 5.89
N GLU A 57 3.73 -5.05 5.44
CA GLU A 57 4.20 -3.68 5.19
C GLU A 57 4.69 -3.48 3.75
N GLY A 58 4.73 -2.21 3.29
CA GLY A 58 4.91 -1.88 1.89
C GLY A 58 6.24 -2.33 1.28
N VAL A 59 7.34 -2.30 2.05
CA VAL A 59 8.69 -2.65 1.55
C VAL A 59 8.78 -4.14 1.24
N SER A 60 8.30 -5.00 2.16
CA SER A 60 8.20 -6.45 1.92
C SER A 60 7.22 -6.77 0.79
N GLY A 61 6.07 -6.07 0.74
CA GLY A 61 5.11 -6.21 -0.34
C GLY A 61 5.74 -5.90 -1.70
N GLN A 62 6.47 -4.80 -1.83
CA GLN A 62 7.16 -4.43 -3.07
C GLN A 62 8.23 -5.46 -3.48
N ALA A 63 9.08 -5.87 -2.55
CA ALA A 63 10.13 -6.86 -2.82
C ALA A 63 9.54 -8.22 -3.27
N ILE A 64 8.39 -8.62 -2.70
CA ILE A 64 7.68 -9.84 -3.11
C ILE A 64 7.05 -9.66 -4.50
N ILE A 65 6.42 -8.53 -4.81
CA ILE A 65 5.85 -8.22 -6.13
C ILE A 65 6.92 -8.24 -7.24
N ASP A 66 8.11 -7.74 -6.95
CA ASP A 66 9.23 -7.74 -7.90
C ASP A 66 9.76 -9.17 -8.16
N THR A 67 9.76 -10.00 -7.12
CA THR A 67 10.37 -11.33 -7.16
C THR A 67 9.40 -12.48 -7.38
N MET A 68 8.10 -12.26 -7.20
CA MET A 68 7.05 -13.29 -7.31
C MET A 68 5.86 -12.81 -8.14
N ASN A 69 5.08 -13.78 -8.66
CA ASN A 69 3.80 -13.53 -9.32
C ASN A 69 2.71 -14.41 -8.72
N GLY A 70 1.57 -13.78 -8.39
CA GLY A 70 0.31 -14.44 -8.08
C GLY A 70 -0.48 -14.82 -9.33
N LEU A 71 -1.76 -15.09 -9.18
CA LEU A 71 -2.66 -15.38 -10.30
C LEU A 71 -2.79 -14.18 -11.24
N TYR A 72 -2.89 -12.98 -10.67
CA TYR A 72 -3.02 -11.71 -11.37
C TYR A 72 -2.01 -10.68 -10.87
N LYS A 73 -1.87 -9.58 -11.61
CA LYS A 73 -1.09 -8.41 -11.25
C LYS A 73 -1.67 -7.15 -11.88
N TYR A 74 -1.43 -5.99 -11.28
CA TYR A 74 -1.74 -4.73 -11.91
C TYR A 74 -0.58 -4.22 -12.77
N TYR A 75 -0.93 -3.63 -13.91
CA TYR A 75 -0.05 -2.81 -14.72
C TYR A 75 -0.72 -1.44 -14.90
N GLY A 76 -0.32 -0.47 -14.11
CA GLY A 76 -1.13 0.72 -13.87
C GLY A 76 -2.43 0.32 -13.19
N HIS A 77 -3.56 0.78 -13.71
CA HIS A 77 -4.89 0.41 -13.20
C HIS A 77 -5.49 -0.86 -13.84
N ASP A 78 -4.79 -1.47 -14.80
CA ASP A 78 -5.28 -2.63 -15.53
C ASP A 78 -4.89 -3.93 -14.81
N LEU A 79 -5.89 -4.69 -14.35
CA LEU A 79 -5.68 -6.04 -13.84
C LEU A 79 -5.35 -6.99 -15.00
N GLN A 80 -4.21 -7.63 -14.95
CA GLN A 80 -3.70 -8.51 -15.99
C GLN A 80 -3.42 -9.92 -15.49
N PRO A 81 -3.56 -10.95 -16.36
CA PRO A 81 -3.14 -12.31 -16.04
C PRO A 81 -1.63 -12.36 -15.75
N ALA A 82 -1.25 -13.00 -14.62
CA ALA A 82 0.13 -13.30 -14.28
C ALA A 82 0.37 -14.81 -14.36
N MET A 83 0.16 -15.57 -13.29
CA MET A 83 0.21 -17.04 -13.36
C MET A 83 -1.03 -17.64 -14.02
N ALA A 84 -2.21 -17.04 -13.85
CA ALA A 84 -3.39 -17.41 -14.64
C ALA A 84 -3.21 -17.00 -16.11
N THR A 85 -3.83 -17.76 -17.04
CA THR A 85 -3.73 -17.48 -18.48
C THR A 85 -4.71 -16.40 -18.96
N LYS A 86 -5.77 -16.15 -18.18
CA LYS A 86 -6.81 -15.12 -18.44
C LYS A 86 -7.46 -14.67 -17.14
N ILE A 87 -8.14 -13.52 -17.18
CA ILE A 87 -9.06 -13.13 -16.10
C ILE A 87 -10.30 -14.02 -16.22
N VAL A 88 -10.64 -14.72 -15.13
CA VAL A 88 -11.78 -15.65 -15.12
C VAL A 88 -13.03 -14.98 -14.57
N LYS A 89 -14.18 -15.39 -15.10
CA LYS A 89 -15.49 -15.09 -14.51
C LYS A 89 -15.90 -16.27 -13.64
N PRO A 90 -16.48 -16.04 -12.45
CA PRO A 90 -16.97 -17.12 -11.63
C PRO A 90 -18.16 -17.85 -12.26
N THR A 91 -18.34 -19.08 -11.87
CA THR A 91 -19.53 -19.93 -12.13
C THR A 91 -20.31 -20.14 -10.84
N ASN A 92 -21.38 -20.94 -10.89
CA ASN A 92 -22.18 -21.28 -9.70
C ASN A 92 -22.60 -20.01 -8.92
N ASN A 93 -23.27 -19.08 -9.62
CA ASN A 93 -23.75 -17.80 -9.04
C ASN A 93 -22.69 -16.96 -8.33
N GLY A 94 -21.45 -16.95 -8.84
CA GLY A 94 -20.36 -16.17 -8.26
C GLY A 94 -19.51 -16.92 -7.23
N LEU A 95 -19.78 -18.21 -6.99
CA LEU A 95 -19.15 -18.97 -5.91
C LEU A 95 -17.93 -19.79 -6.33
N THR A 96 -17.74 -20.08 -7.63
CA THR A 96 -16.68 -20.99 -8.08
C THR A 96 -15.80 -20.33 -9.12
N TYR A 97 -14.50 -20.30 -8.88
CA TYR A 97 -13.47 -19.79 -9.79
C TYR A 97 -12.56 -20.93 -10.21
N THR A 98 -12.37 -21.12 -11.53
CA THR A 98 -11.45 -22.13 -12.09
C THR A 98 -10.37 -21.44 -12.91
N PHE A 99 -9.13 -21.52 -12.45
CA PHE A 99 -7.98 -20.89 -13.06
C PHE A 99 -7.13 -21.92 -13.82
N THR A 100 -6.78 -21.58 -15.06
CA THR A 100 -5.76 -22.32 -15.83
C THR A 100 -4.43 -21.60 -15.68
N LEU A 101 -3.40 -22.30 -15.19
CA LEU A 101 -2.08 -21.76 -14.96
C LEU A 101 -1.20 -21.92 -16.22
N ARG A 102 -0.41 -20.88 -16.50
CA ARG A 102 0.62 -20.94 -17.54
C ARG A 102 1.80 -21.81 -17.12
N ASN A 103 2.59 -22.23 -18.11
CA ASN A 103 3.88 -22.85 -17.84
C ASN A 103 4.85 -21.81 -17.29
N ALA A 104 5.28 -21.98 -16.06
CA ALA A 104 6.24 -21.13 -15.38
C ALA A 104 7.14 -21.97 -14.48
N LYS A 105 8.29 -21.41 -14.15
CA LYS A 105 9.31 -22.05 -13.32
C LYS A 105 9.68 -21.17 -12.14
N TRP A 106 10.00 -21.80 -11.04
CA TRP A 106 10.74 -21.17 -9.96
C TRP A 106 12.17 -20.83 -10.41
N SER A 107 12.84 -19.97 -9.68
CA SER A 107 14.22 -19.53 -10.00
C SER A 107 15.27 -20.63 -9.95
N ASP A 108 14.96 -21.78 -9.33
CA ASP A 108 15.79 -22.99 -9.34
C ASP A 108 15.48 -23.93 -10.52
N GLY A 109 14.56 -23.56 -11.41
CA GLY A 109 14.17 -24.33 -12.60
C GLY A 109 13.01 -25.31 -12.38
N THR A 110 12.58 -25.55 -11.14
CA THR A 110 11.42 -26.42 -10.85
C THR A 110 10.10 -25.77 -11.32
N PRO A 111 9.09 -26.56 -11.74
CA PRO A 111 7.82 -26.00 -12.21
C PRO A 111 7.03 -25.35 -11.08
N VAL A 112 6.28 -24.27 -11.42
CA VAL A 112 5.21 -23.72 -10.58
C VAL A 112 3.92 -24.44 -10.91
N THR A 113 3.25 -24.97 -9.89
CA THR A 113 2.05 -25.79 -10.02
C THR A 113 0.87 -25.25 -9.23
N ALA A 114 -0.34 -25.74 -9.52
CA ALA A 114 -1.53 -25.43 -8.72
C ALA A 114 -1.37 -25.84 -7.26
N GLN A 115 -0.60 -26.90 -6.98
CA GLN A 115 -0.33 -27.35 -5.62
C GLN A 115 0.48 -26.34 -4.79
N ASP A 116 1.33 -25.51 -5.43
CA ASP A 116 2.05 -24.43 -4.75
C ASP A 116 1.11 -23.33 -4.25
N PHE A 117 -0.01 -23.09 -4.98
CA PHE A 117 -1.09 -22.19 -4.53
C PHE A 117 -1.89 -22.80 -3.39
N VAL A 118 -2.31 -24.05 -3.53
CA VAL A 118 -3.05 -24.76 -2.46
C VAL A 118 -2.25 -24.75 -1.16
N PHE A 119 -0.98 -25.13 -1.23
CA PHE A 119 -0.10 -25.11 -0.07
C PHE A 119 0.05 -23.72 0.54
N ALA A 120 0.27 -22.68 -0.29
CA ALA A 120 0.45 -21.30 0.15
C ALA A 120 -0.78 -20.78 0.90
N TRP A 121 -1.97 -21.02 0.34
CA TRP A 121 -3.21 -20.50 0.91
C TRP A 121 -3.58 -21.23 2.19
N GLN A 122 -3.48 -22.56 2.22
CA GLN A 122 -3.67 -23.35 3.43
C GLN A 122 -2.70 -22.94 4.53
N ARG A 123 -1.43 -22.71 4.20
CA ARG A 123 -0.42 -22.22 5.14
C ARG A 123 -0.77 -20.83 5.68
N THR A 124 -1.28 -19.92 4.83
CA THR A 124 -1.58 -18.53 5.25
C THR A 124 -2.74 -18.48 6.22
N VAL A 125 -3.80 -19.29 6.02
CA VAL A 125 -4.98 -19.30 6.91
C VAL A 125 -4.77 -20.12 8.17
N ASP A 126 -3.77 -21.00 8.19
CA ASP A 126 -3.44 -21.82 9.35
C ASP A 126 -2.99 -20.95 10.53
N PRO A 127 -3.69 -20.98 11.70
CA PRO A 127 -3.29 -20.23 12.89
C PRO A 127 -1.84 -20.47 13.33
N ALA A 128 -1.30 -21.66 13.08
CA ALA A 128 0.09 -22.00 13.40
C ALA A 128 1.12 -21.15 12.64
N THR A 129 0.76 -20.60 11.46
CA THR A 129 1.61 -19.71 10.66
C THR A 129 1.71 -18.32 11.30
N LYS A 130 0.73 -17.92 12.12
CA LYS A 130 0.62 -16.57 12.71
C LYS A 130 0.69 -15.47 11.62
N SER A 131 -0.05 -15.70 10.54
CA SER A 131 -0.13 -14.75 9.43
C SER A 131 -0.94 -13.53 9.84
N THR A 132 -0.41 -12.34 9.58
CA THR A 132 -1.14 -11.07 9.71
C THR A 132 -2.08 -10.80 8.52
N GLN A 133 -2.05 -11.65 7.49
CA GLN A 133 -2.82 -11.52 6.26
C GLN A 133 -3.97 -12.56 6.15
N ALA A 134 -4.15 -13.41 7.16
CA ALA A 134 -5.14 -14.49 7.11
C ALA A 134 -6.59 -13.98 7.00
N ASN A 135 -6.88 -12.77 7.49
CA ASN A 135 -8.19 -12.11 7.37
C ASN A 135 -8.61 -11.85 5.91
N MET A 136 -7.65 -11.66 4.99
CA MET A 136 -7.95 -11.45 3.56
C MET A 136 -8.59 -12.67 2.88
N TYR A 137 -8.56 -13.82 3.52
CA TYR A 137 -9.17 -15.06 3.03
C TYR A 137 -10.65 -15.19 3.42
N SER A 138 -11.18 -14.28 4.24
CA SER A 138 -12.60 -14.29 4.65
C SER A 138 -13.52 -14.37 3.43
N GLY A 139 -14.55 -15.21 3.53
CA GLY A 139 -15.47 -15.51 2.43
C GLY A 139 -15.00 -16.58 1.44
N ILE A 140 -13.74 -17.06 1.50
CA ILE A 140 -13.34 -18.33 0.89
C ILE A 140 -13.86 -19.45 1.80
N LYS A 141 -14.47 -20.47 1.21
CA LYS A 141 -15.12 -21.55 1.94
C LYS A 141 -14.23 -22.09 3.07
N ASN A 142 -14.76 -22.13 4.28
CA ASN A 142 -14.15 -22.57 5.53
C ASN A 142 -12.99 -21.66 6.07
N ALA A 143 -12.63 -20.57 5.41
CA ALA A 143 -11.47 -19.76 5.83
C ALA A 143 -11.62 -19.23 7.26
N ASP A 144 -12.80 -18.71 7.63
CA ASP A 144 -13.03 -18.13 8.95
C ASP A 144 -13.10 -19.20 10.06
N ASP A 145 -13.66 -20.37 9.77
CA ASP A 145 -13.64 -21.51 10.69
C ASP A 145 -12.21 -22.04 10.93
N ILE A 146 -11.37 -22.06 9.90
CA ILE A 146 -9.96 -22.46 10.01
C ILE A 146 -9.19 -21.45 10.87
N ARG A 147 -9.36 -20.15 10.58
CA ARG A 147 -8.73 -19.06 11.37
C ARG A 147 -9.13 -19.11 12.84
N ALA A 148 -10.38 -19.49 13.11
CA ALA A 148 -10.89 -19.70 14.47
C ALA A 148 -10.45 -21.03 15.11
N GLY A 149 -9.66 -21.86 14.42
CA GLY A 149 -9.21 -23.16 14.91
C GLY A 149 -10.27 -24.24 14.94
N LYS A 150 -11.44 -24.03 14.28
CA LYS A 150 -12.56 -24.99 14.27
C LYS A 150 -12.41 -26.07 13.19
N LYS A 151 -11.61 -25.80 12.15
CA LYS A 151 -11.36 -26.74 11.04
C LYS A 151 -9.87 -26.79 10.71
N PRO A 152 -9.38 -27.90 10.13
CA PRO A 152 -8.00 -27.98 9.66
C PRO A 152 -7.81 -27.12 8.39
N ALA A 153 -6.59 -26.61 8.16
CA ALA A 153 -6.27 -25.79 6.99
C ALA A 153 -6.53 -26.50 5.64
N THR A 154 -6.52 -27.85 5.64
CA THR A 154 -6.81 -28.67 4.45
C THR A 154 -8.25 -28.56 3.97
N ASP A 155 -9.17 -28.07 4.80
CA ASP A 155 -10.59 -27.90 4.46
C ASP A 155 -10.86 -26.57 3.73
N LEU A 156 -9.85 -25.73 3.56
CA LEU A 156 -9.99 -24.49 2.82
C LEU A 156 -10.55 -24.75 1.42
N GLY A 157 -11.49 -23.90 0.98
CA GLY A 157 -12.15 -23.99 -0.32
C GLY A 157 -11.22 -23.75 -1.52
N ILE A 158 -10.08 -24.45 -1.57
CA ILE A 158 -9.13 -24.41 -2.67
C ILE A 158 -8.64 -25.84 -2.98
N LYS A 159 -8.55 -26.19 -4.26
CA LYS A 159 -7.99 -27.48 -4.68
C LYS A 159 -7.25 -27.41 -6.01
N ALA A 160 -6.20 -28.17 -6.16
CA ALA A 160 -5.56 -28.44 -7.43
C ALA A 160 -6.28 -29.60 -8.12
N ILE A 161 -6.95 -29.33 -9.24
CA ILE A 161 -7.59 -30.36 -10.07
C ILE A 161 -6.50 -31.19 -10.78
N ASN A 162 -5.45 -30.50 -11.20
CA ASN A 162 -4.20 -31.04 -11.73
C ASN A 162 -3.11 -29.97 -11.59
N ASP A 163 -1.90 -30.21 -12.07
CA ASP A 163 -0.76 -29.27 -11.94
C ASP A 163 -1.01 -27.88 -12.52
N LYS A 164 -1.98 -27.74 -13.43
CA LYS A 164 -2.27 -26.48 -14.16
C LYS A 164 -3.69 -25.94 -13.95
N THR A 165 -4.50 -26.61 -13.15
CA THR A 165 -5.89 -26.20 -12.91
C THR A 165 -6.13 -26.07 -11.41
N LEU A 166 -6.41 -24.84 -10.99
CA LEU A 166 -6.74 -24.48 -9.63
C LEU A 166 -8.23 -24.12 -9.55
N GLU A 167 -8.95 -24.67 -8.58
CA GLU A 167 -10.35 -24.31 -8.29
C GLU A 167 -10.46 -23.71 -6.89
N VAL A 168 -11.20 -22.60 -6.80
CA VAL A 168 -11.51 -21.91 -5.54
C VAL A 168 -13.02 -21.83 -5.37
N THR A 169 -13.51 -22.13 -4.18
CA THR A 169 -14.92 -22.04 -3.79
C THR A 169 -15.08 -20.99 -2.71
N LEU A 170 -16.04 -20.08 -2.90
CA LEU A 170 -16.43 -19.04 -1.96
C LEU A 170 -17.67 -19.46 -1.16
N GLU A 171 -17.89 -18.86 0.00
CA GLU A 171 -19.11 -19.00 0.81
C GLU A 171 -20.24 -18.09 0.31
N HIS A 172 -19.86 -16.91 -0.20
CA HIS A 172 -20.75 -15.94 -0.82
C HIS A 172 -20.02 -15.24 -2.00
N PRO A 173 -20.73 -14.61 -2.94
CA PRO A 173 -20.07 -13.88 -4.02
C PRO A 173 -19.20 -12.74 -3.47
N ILE A 174 -17.97 -12.62 -3.99
CA ILE A 174 -17.04 -11.54 -3.68
C ILE A 174 -16.73 -10.81 -5.02
N PRO A 175 -17.39 -9.69 -5.32
CA PRO A 175 -17.27 -9.02 -6.61
C PRO A 175 -15.86 -8.58 -6.98
N TYR A 176 -15.05 -8.26 -5.97
CA TYR A 176 -13.65 -7.83 -6.10
C TYR A 176 -12.62 -8.98 -5.98
N PHE A 177 -13.07 -10.24 -5.97
CA PHE A 177 -12.19 -11.40 -5.74
C PHE A 177 -11.01 -11.45 -6.70
N ASN A 178 -11.22 -11.23 -8.00
CA ASN A 178 -10.12 -11.20 -8.97
C ASN A 178 -9.07 -10.12 -8.63
N SER A 179 -9.50 -8.96 -8.20
CA SER A 179 -8.62 -7.85 -7.79
C SER A 179 -7.85 -8.17 -6.51
N LEU A 180 -8.50 -8.84 -5.56
CA LEU A 180 -7.90 -9.28 -4.31
C LEU A 180 -6.72 -10.24 -4.55
N LEU A 181 -6.79 -11.08 -5.59
CA LEU A 181 -5.76 -12.06 -5.95
C LEU A 181 -4.44 -11.44 -6.45
N ASN A 182 -4.36 -10.12 -6.61
CA ASN A 182 -3.10 -9.40 -6.79
C ASN A 182 -2.32 -9.22 -5.48
N ASN A 183 -2.95 -9.35 -4.33
CA ASN A 183 -2.28 -9.20 -3.04
C ASN A 183 -1.29 -10.34 -2.82
N VAL A 184 -0.12 -10.01 -2.26
CA VAL A 184 0.99 -10.96 -2.04
C VAL A 184 0.60 -12.15 -1.15
N ALA A 185 -0.39 -11.98 -0.27
CA ALA A 185 -0.91 -13.06 0.58
C ALA A 185 -1.38 -14.28 -0.24
N PHE A 186 -1.85 -14.06 -1.48
CA PHE A 186 -2.37 -15.10 -2.38
C PHE A 186 -1.32 -15.66 -3.34
N PHE A 187 -0.04 -15.26 -3.20
CA PHE A 187 1.01 -15.75 -4.10
C PHE A 187 1.38 -17.20 -3.80
N PRO A 188 1.81 -17.99 -4.81
CA PRO A 188 2.21 -19.38 -4.63
C PRO A 188 3.47 -19.45 -3.79
N GLN A 189 3.67 -20.55 -3.08
CA GLN A 189 4.89 -20.80 -2.30
C GLN A 189 5.45 -22.19 -2.66
N PRO A 190 6.78 -22.35 -2.84
CA PRO A 190 7.38 -23.62 -3.23
C PRO A 190 7.35 -24.62 -2.06
N ALA A 191 6.27 -25.40 -1.95
CA ALA A 191 5.93 -26.25 -0.82
C ALA A 191 7.11 -27.08 -0.29
N LYS A 192 7.86 -27.73 -1.21
CA LYS A 192 9.02 -28.57 -0.85
C LYS A 192 10.12 -27.76 -0.15
N LYS A 193 10.39 -26.54 -0.64
CA LYS A 193 11.43 -25.66 -0.09
C LYS A 193 10.98 -25.01 1.21
N VAL A 194 9.71 -24.56 1.29
CA VAL A 194 9.17 -23.99 2.52
C VAL A 194 9.24 -25.00 3.66
N LYS A 195 8.84 -26.25 3.41
CA LYS A 195 8.96 -27.34 4.40
C LYS A 195 10.42 -27.61 4.80
N ALA A 196 11.36 -27.62 3.83
CA ALA A 196 12.76 -27.88 4.10
C ALA A 196 13.44 -26.73 4.88
N TRP A 197 13.09 -25.47 4.60
CA TRP A 197 13.66 -24.30 5.29
C TRP A 197 12.96 -24.00 6.62
N GLY A 198 11.71 -24.43 6.81
CA GLY A 198 10.94 -24.19 8.01
C GLY A 198 10.88 -22.71 8.38
N ALA A 199 11.24 -22.38 9.62
CA ALA A 199 11.24 -21.00 10.12
C ALA A 199 12.21 -20.05 9.40
N LYS A 200 13.14 -20.56 8.60
CA LYS A 200 14.09 -19.74 7.80
C LYS A 200 13.48 -19.20 6.52
N TYR A 201 12.34 -19.76 6.04
CA TYR A 201 11.70 -19.30 4.81
C TYR A 201 11.40 -17.80 4.86
N GLY A 202 11.80 -17.08 3.80
CA GLY A 202 11.58 -15.64 3.67
C GLY A 202 12.42 -14.73 4.57
N THR A 203 13.34 -15.27 5.41
CA THR A 203 14.15 -14.46 6.34
C THR A 203 15.44 -13.90 5.73
N LYS A 204 15.86 -14.40 4.56
CA LYS A 204 17.04 -13.97 3.81
C LYS A 204 16.86 -14.33 2.35
N SER A 205 17.60 -13.66 1.44
CA SER A 205 17.57 -13.96 0.00
C SER A 205 17.82 -15.44 -0.31
N GLN A 206 18.70 -16.13 0.43
CA GLN A 206 19.01 -17.54 0.21
C GLN A 206 17.90 -18.52 0.61
N TYR A 207 16.92 -18.07 1.39
CA TYR A 207 15.79 -18.88 1.85
C TYR A 207 14.48 -18.47 1.16
N THR A 208 14.55 -18.09 -0.11
CA THR A 208 13.41 -17.80 -0.95
C THR A 208 13.64 -18.29 -2.38
N LEU A 209 12.57 -18.62 -3.09
CA LEU A 209 12.56 -18.82 -4.54
C LEU A 209 11.63 -17.80 -5.18
N SER A 210 11.96 -17.44 -6.41
CA SER A 210 11.24 -16.45 -7.19
C SER A 210 10.58 -17.07 -8.40
N ASN A 211 9.34 -16.71 -8.71
CA ASN A 211 8.67 -17.00 -9.98
C ASN A 211 8.32 -15.71 -10.75
N GLY A 212 8.77 -14.56 -10.26
CA GLY A 212 8.59 -13.22 -10.83
C GLY A 212 9.76 -12.78 -11.70
N ALA A 213 9.75 -11.49 -12.07
CA ALA A 213 10.71 -10.88 -12.99
C ALA A 213 12.14 -10.83 -12.44
N PHE A 214 12.29 -10.71 -11.14
CA PHE A 214 13.57 -10.60 -10.45
C PHE A 214 13.76 -11.69 -9.39
N LYS A 215 14.97 -11.76 -8.86
CA LYS A 215 15.36 -12.61 -7.72
C LYS A 215 16.05 -11.74 -6.69
N SER A 216 15.68 -11.86 -5.43
CA SER A 216 16.38 -11.18 -4.34
C SER A 216 17.78 -11.74 -4.15
N LYS A 217 18.77 -10.85 -3.95
CA LYS A 217 20.19 -11.19 -3.73
C LYS A 217 20.77 -10.27 -2.66
N GLY A 218 21.58 -10.84 -1.78
CA GLY A 218 22.37 -10.08 -0.80
C GLY A 218 21.63 -9.60 0.44
N TRP A 219 20.31 -9.79 0.54
CA TRP A 219 19.61 -9.47 1.80
C TRP A 219 19.85 -10.55 2.85
N THR A 220 20.34 -10.12 4.02
CA THR A 220 20.76 -11.01 5.11
C THR A 220 19.75 -11.07 6.27
N GLY A 221 18.61 -10.37 6.14
CA GLY A 221 17.56 -10.28 7.15
C GLY A 221 17.53 -8.97 7.95
N THR A 222 18.62 -8.20 7.95
CA THR A 222 18.75 -6.96 8.75
C THR A 222 19.44 -5.81 8.02
N GLY A 223 19.86 -6.01 6.76
CA GLY A 223 20.60 -5.00 6.00
C GLY A 223 19.74 -3.88 5.45
N ASN A 224 20.33 -2.68 5.31
CA ASN A 224 19.72 -1.51 4.69
C ASN A 224 19.90 -1.48 3.17
N LYS A 225 20.47 -2.52 2.57
CA LYS A 225 20.69 -2.65 1.12
C LYS A 225 20.46 -4.08 0.68
N TRP A 226 19.88 -4.23 -0.50
CA TRP A 226 19.78 -5.51 -1.22
C TRP A 226 19.71 -5.25 -2.72
N THR A 227 19.81 -6.30 -3.49
CA THR A 227 19.75 -6.25 -4.94
C THR A 227 18.68 -7.21 -5.43
N GLU A 228 17.96 -6.82 -6.46
CA GLU A 228 17.03 -7.68 -7.19
C GLU A 228 17.58 -7.85 -8.61
N VAL A 229 17.97 -9.08 -8.97
CA VAL A 229 18.57 -9.37 -10.27
C VAL A 229 17.58 -10.06 -11.19
N LYS A 230 17.63 -9.77 -12.50
CA LYS A 230 16.75 -10.36 -13.51
C LYS A 230 16.67 -11.88 -13.37
N ASN A 231 15.46 -12.43 -13.33
CA ASN A 231 15.20 -13.86 -13.28
C ASN A 231 15.14 -14.46 -14.69
N THR A 232 16.16 -15.21 -15.08
CA THR A 232 16.24 -15.85 -16.42
C THR A 232 15.25 -16.99 -16.61
N ASN A 233 14.62 -17.48 -15.52
CA ASN A 233 13.57 -18.51 -15.56
C ASN A 233 12.15 -17.91 -15.60
N TYR A 234 12.02 -16.57 -15.52
CA TYR A 234 10.72 -15.92 -15.57
C TYR A 234 10.02 -16.17 -16.91
N TRP A 235 8.71 -16.49 -16.84
CA TRP A 235 7.95 -16.83 -18.05
C TRP A 235 7.89 -15.68 -19.07
N ASN A 236 7.88 -14.41 -18.59
CA ASN A 236 7.83 -13.21 -19.43
C ASN A 236 9.19 -12.49 -19.53
N LYS A 237 10.29 -13.19 -19.36
CA LYS A 237 11.66 -12.63 -19.35
C LYS A 237 12.02 -11.78 -20.57
N LYS A 238 11.35 -12.00 -21.71
CA LYS A 238 11.59 -11.24 -22.95
C LYS A 238 11.28 -9.74 -22.78
N ASN A 239 10.31 -9.42 -21.94
CA ASN A 239 9.85 -8.07 -21.70
C ASN A 239 10.50 -7.41 -20.46
N VAL A 240 11.37 -8.11 -19.77
CA VAL A 240 12.13 -7.55 -18.65
C VAL A 240 13.41 -6.95 -19.18
N HIS A 241 13.50 -5.62 -19.18
CA HIS A 241 14.65 -4.89 -19.73
C HIS A 241 15.69 -4.56 -18.66
N LEU A 242 15.25 -4.17 -17.46
CA LEU A 242 16.17 -3.95 -16.35
C LEU A 242 16.91 -5.25 -16.01
N THR A 243 18.23 -5.16 -15.85
CA THR A 243 19.06 -6.29 -15.43
C THR A 243 19.15 -6.42 -13.93
N GLN A 244 18.95 -5.28 -13.22
CA GLN A 244 19.13 -5.19 -11.78
C GLN A 244 18.37 -3.99 -11.21
N ILE A 245 17.89 -4.14 -9.98
CA ILE A 245 17.38 -3.08 -9.13
C ILE A 245 18.22 -3.11 -7.85
N ASP A 246 18.97 -2.04 -7.60
CA ASP A 246 19.72 -1.86 -6.35
C ASP A 246 18.86 -1.07 -5.38
N VAL A 247 18.57 -1.63 -4.22
CA VAL A 247 17.69 -1.01 -3.22
C VAL A 247 18.49 -0.55 -2.03
N GLN A 248 18.25 0.69 -1.62
CA GLN A 248 18.86 1.30 -0.43
C GLN A 248 17.81 1.93 0.46
N VAL A 249 17.87 1.66 1.76
CA VAL A 249 17.04 2.35 2.76
C VAL A 249 17.59 3.74 3.02
N VAL A 250 16.74 4.76 2.81
CA VAL A 250 17.05 6.17 3.07
C VAL A 250 15.84 6.79 3.77
N LYS A 251 15.98 7.07 5.07
CA LYS A 251 14.85 7.58 5.89
C LYS A 251 14.68 9.09 5.80
N ASP A 252 15.76 9.83 5.60
CA ASP A 252 15.74 11.29 5.50
C ASP A 252 15.54 11.75 4.06
N THR A 253 14.53 12.58 3.82
CA THR A 253 14.14 13.00 2.47
C THR A 253 15.09 14.00 1.83
N ASN A 254 15.84 14.81 2.62
CA ASN A 254 16.89 15.68 2.07
C ASN A 254 18.05 14.84 1.57
N THR A 255 18.49 13.86 2.36
CA THR A 255 19.51 12.88 1.96
C THR A 255 19.09 12.13 0.69
N ALA A 256 17.82 11.71 0.58
CA ALA A 256 17.30 11.05 -0.62
C ALA A 256 17.37 11.95 -1.84
N LEU A 257 16.98 13.23 -1.71
CA LEU A 257 17.05 14.20 -2.79
C LEU A 257 18.49 14.48 -3.24
N ASP A 258 19.44 14.54 -2.31
CA ASP A 258 20.85 14.76 -2.65
C ASP A 258 21.48 13.54 -3.33
N LEU A 259 21.10 12.32 -2.91
CA LEU A 259 21.49 11.09 -3.61
C LEU A 259 20.89 11.03 -5.03
N TYR A 260 19.65 11.45 -5.22
CA TYR A 260 19.02 11.57 -6.53
C TYR A 260 19.76 12.59 -7.41
N ARG A 261 20.04 13.82 -6.92
CA ARG A 261 20.76 14.86 -7.65
C ARG A 261 22.16 14.44 -8.08
N THR A 262 22.81 13.61 -7.28
CA THR A 262 24.16 13.08 -7.57
C THR A 262 24.14 11.78 -8.39
N GLY A 263 22.95 11.32 -8.84
CA GLY A 263 22.79 10.12 -9.65
C GLY A 263 23.07 8.81 -8.92
N LYS A 264 23.05 8.81 -7.57
CA LYS A 264 23.20 7.60 -6.74
C LYS A 264 21.87 6.92 -6.45
N LEU A 265 20.76 7.63 -6.67
CA LEU A 265 19.41 7.12 -6.69
C LEU A 265 18.71 7.55 -7.98
N ASP A 266 17.85 6.71 -8.51
CA ASP A 266 17.00 7.00 -9.65
C ASP A 266 15.61 7.49 -9.23
N ASP A 267 15.28 7.37 -7.94
CA ASP A 267 14.09 7.96 -7.36
C ASP A 267 14.33 8.44 -5.92
N ALA A 268 13.56 9.44 -5.50
CA ALA A 268 13.60 9.96 -4.14
C ALA A 268 12.20 10.37 -3.69
N ASN A 269 11.76 9.91 -2.53
CA ASN A 269 10.52 10.37 -1.89
C ASN A 269 10.69 11.80 -1.38
N LEU A 270 9.65 12.61 -1.52
CA LEU A 270 9.58 13.98 -1.06
C LEU A 270 8.41 14.16 -0.09
N THR A 271 8.60 14.95 0.95
CA THR A 271 7.55 15.29 1.93
C THR A 271 7.50 16.79 2.20
N GLY A 272 6.37 17.29 2.64
CA GLY A 272 6.17 18.66 3.11
C GLY A 272 6.71 19.73 2.15
N GLN A 273 7.38 20.73 2.70
CA GLN A 273 7.93 21.85 1.94
C GLN A 273 8.94 21.44 0.87
N LEU A 274 9.66 20.32 1.08
CA LEU A 274 10.60 19.82 0.08
C LEU A 274 9.85 19.38 -1.20
N ALA A 275 8.70 18.73 -1.06
CA ALA A 275 7.85 18.38 -2.18
C ALA A 275 7.33 19.62 -2.92
N ALA A 276 6.88 20.65 -2.17
CA ALA A 276 6.42 21.91 -2.74
C ALA A 276 7.53 22.61 -3.55
N GLN A 277 8.77 22.64 -3.05
CA GLN A 277 9.92 23.25 -3.71
C GLN A 277 10.37 22.54 -4.99
N GLN A 278 10.11 21.23 -5.12
CA GLN A 278 10.45 20.46 -6.31
C GLN A 278 9.31 20.43 -7.35
N LYS A 279 8.10 20.86 -6.99
CA LYS A 279 6.94 20.86 -7.88
C LYS A 279 7.25 21.59 -9.19
N GLY A 280 6.95 20.95 -10.32
CA GLY A 280 7.20 21.48 -11.67
C GLY A 280 8.64 21.31 -12.19
N LYS A 281 9.57 20.79 -11.39
CA LYS A 281 10.92 20.47 -11.88
C LYS A 281 10.91 19.16 -12.67
N THR A 282 11.86 19.03 -13.60
CA THR A 282 12.05 17.79 -14.37
C THR A 282 12.25 16.61 -13.44
N GLY A 283 11.48 15.54 -13.66
CA GLY A 283 11.49 14.35 -12.82
C GLY A 283 10.56 14.41 -11.62
N TYR A 284 9.89 15.54 -11.34
CA TYR A 284 8.88 15.59 -10.29
C TYR A 284 7.63 14.82 -10.71
N VAL A 285 7.22 13.86 -9.88
CA VAL A 285 6.00 13.04 -10.05
C VAL A 285 5.18 13.10 -8.77
N ALA A 286 3.91 13.40 -8.90
CA ALA A 286 2.93 13.35 -7.80
C ALA A 286 1.89 12.27 -8.12
N THR A 287 1.82 11.23 -7.30
CA THR A 287 0.90 10.11 -7.51
C THR A 287 -0.12 10.06 -6.38
N LYS A 288 -1.41 10.15 -6.71
CA LYS A 288 -2.47 9.91 -5.74
C LYS A 288 -2.34 8.49 -5.20
N ARG A 289 -2.38 8.37 -3.89
CA ARG A 289 -2.34 7.07 -3.22
C ARG A 289 -3.75 6.62 -2.88
N ALA A 290 -4.01 5.33 -3.01
CA ALA A 290 -5.23 4.74 -2.50
C ALA A 290 -5.18 4.67 -0.95
N ARG A 291 -5.00 5.84 -0.32
CA ARG A 291 -4.85 5.99 1.14
C ARG A 291 -5.52 7.26 1.62
N THR A 292 -6.43 7.10 2.57
CA THR A 292 -7.11 8.21 3.23
C THR A 292 -6.73 8.28 4.70
N TYR A 293 -6.55 9.51 5.19
CA TYR A 293 -6.42 9.84 6.59
C TYR A 293 -7.73 10.41 7.13
N PHE A 294 -8.15 9.95 8.29
CA PHE A 294 -9.42 10.32 8.93
C PHE A 294 -9.31 10.29 10.44
N LEU A 295 -10.23 10.98 11.12
CA LEU A 295 -10.38 10.89 12.58
C LEU A 295 -11.44 9.85 12.93
N GLU A 296 -11.14 9.04 13.92
CA GLU A 296 -12.13 8.25 14.65
C GLU A 296 -12.30 8.84 16.05
N LEU A 297 -13.55 8.91 16.50
CA LEU A 297 -13.96 9.42 17.79
C LEU A 297 -14.51 8.24 18.60
N ASN A 298 -13.94 7.97 19.77
CA ASN A 298 -14.36 6.82 20.59
C ASN A 298 -15.65 7.11 21.33
N GLU A 299 -16.78 6.65 20.80
CA GLU A 299 -18.12 6.92 21.33
C GLU A 299 -18.38 6.26 22.69
N ASN A 300 -17.70 5.16 23.01
CA ASN A 300 -17.90 4.48 24.28
C ASN A 300 -17.01 5.05 25.39
N LYS A 301 -15.77 5.45 25.07
CA LYS A 301 -14.86 6.04 26.05
C LYS A 301 -15.20 7.50 26.36
N VAL A 302 -15.67 8.26 25.35
CA VAL A 302 -16.04 9.67 25.46
C VAL A 302 -17.54 9.83 25.18
N PRO A 303 -18.43 9.85 26.19
CA PRO A 303 -19.88 9.90 25.99
C PRO A 303 -20.36 11.08 25.14
N ALA A 304 -19.63 12.20 25.14
CA ALA A 304 -19.92 13.35 24.30
C ALA A 304 -19.94 13.00 22.80
N PHE A 305 -19.13 12.04 22.37
CA PHE A 305 -19.06 11.62 20.98
C PHE A 305 -20.25 10.77 20.52
N LYS A 306 -21.12 10.29 21.41
CA LYS A 306 -22.41 9.70 21.04
C LYS A 306 -23.36 10.74 20.42
N ASN A 307 -23.17 12.02 20.73
CA ASN A 307 -23.99 13.10 20.18
C ASN A 307 -23.52 13.45 18.76
N THR A 308 -24.38 13.24 17.77
CA THR A 308 -24.07 13.50 16.35
C THR A 308 -23.74 14.97 16.08
N LYS A 309 -24.39 15.94 16.78
CA LYS A 309 -24.09 17.37 16.60
C LYS A 309 -22.65 17.71 17.02
N ILE A 310 -22.15 17.08 18.09
CA ILE A 310 -20.78 17.24 18.55
C ILE A 310 -19.80 16.71 17.48
N ARG A 311 -20.03 15.53 16.94
CA ARG A 311 -19.19 14.96 15.88
C ARG A 311 -19.21 15.81 14.61
N GLN A 312 -20.39 16.25 14.19
CA GLN A 312 -20.58 17.15 13.04
C GLN A 312 -19.88 18.51 13.25
N ALA A 313 -19.95 19.07 14.45
CA ALA A 313 -19.26 20.31 14.81
C ALA A 313 -17.75 20.16 14.65
N ILE A 314 -17.17 19.05 15.13
CA ILE A 314 -15.74 18.74 14.95
C ILE A 314 -15.40 18.69 13.46
N SER A 315 -16.18 17.97 12.64
CA SER A 315 -15.93 17.89 11.20
C SER A 315 -15.95 19.26 10.52
N MET A 316 -16.97 20.09 10.82
CA MET A 316 -17.14 21.40 10.18
C MET A 316 -16.17 22.47 10.70
N ALA A 317 -15.56 22.27 11.87
CA ALA A 317 -14.54 23.15 12.44
C ALA A 317 -13.16 23.02 11.78
N ILE A 318 -12.93 21.97 10.97
CA ILE A 318 -11.64 21.71 10.32
C ILE A 318 -11.58 22.38 8.94
N ASN A 319 -10.65 23.32 8.76
CA ASN A 319 -10.36 23.93 7.45
C ASN A 319 -9.40 23.04 6.65
N ARG A 320 -9.96 22.01 6.00
CA ARG A 320 -9.20 21.02 5.24
C ARG A 320 -8.43 21.62 4.07
N ASP A 321 -8.99 22.63 3.40
CA ASP A 321 -8.33 23.28 2.25
C ASP A 321 -7.07 24.04 2.71
N SER A 322 -7.14 24.78 3.80
CA SER A 322 -5.98 25.44 4.41
C SER A 322 -4.95 24.43 4.93
N PHE A 323 -5.41 23.38 5.58
CA PHE A 323 -4.56 22.32 6.11
C PHE A 323 -3.73 21.63 5.03
N VAL A 324 -4.39 21.16 3.99
CA VAL A 324 -3.72 20.45 2.88
C VAL A 324 -2.74 21.37 2.15
N LYS A 325 -3.14 22.63 1.91
CA LYS A 325 -2.34 23.61 1.17
C LYS A 325 -1.12 24.12 1.95
N ASN A 326 -1.29 24.41 3.24
CA ASN A 326 -0.32 25.18 4.03
C ASN A 326 0.46 24.34 5.04
N VAL A 327 -0.12 23.24 5.56
CA VAL A 327 0.50 22.38 6.56
C VAL A 327 1.13 21.16 5.88
N LEU A 328 0.35 20.36 5.15
CA LEU A 328 0.89 19.21 4.44
C LEU A 328 1.81 19.64 3.29
N ALA A 329 1.36 20.55 2.44
CA ALA A 329 2.10 21.15 1.32
C ALA A 329 2.79 20.14 0.38
N ASP A 330 2.40 18.86 0.42
CA ASP A 330 3.01 17.74 -0.32
C ASP A 330 2.23 17.36 -1.59
N GLY A 331 1.13 18.08 -1.86
CA GLY A 331 0.22 17.80 -2.97
C GLY A 331 -0.95 16.91 -2.59
N SER A 332 -1.06 16.45 -1.35
CA SER A 332 -2.23 15.75 -0.82
C SER A 332 -3.53 16.53 -1.08
N ILE A 333 -4.65 15.84 -1.20
CA ILE A 333 -5.93 16.43 -1.58
C ILE A 333 -6.97 16.25 -0.48
N VAL A 334 -7.90 17.20 -0.39
CA VAL A 334 -8.99 17.15 0.58
C VAL A 334 -9.86 15.92 0.34
N ALA A 335 -10.04 15.08 1.35
CA ALA A 335 -10.98 13.98 1.33
C ALA A 335 -12.38 14.44 1.75
N ARG A 336 -13.41 14.04 1.00
CA ARG A 336 -14.82 14.29 1.28
C ARG A 336 -15.60 13.00 1.55
N GLY A 337 -14.91 11.88 1.47
CA GLY A 337 -15.30 10.53 1.86
C GLY A 337 -14.11 9.81 2.45
N ILE A 338 -14.32 8.59 2.90
CA ILE A 338 -13.25 7.69 3.36
C ILE A 338 -12.59 6.99 2.17
N THR A 339 -13.38 6.66 1.15
CA THR A 339 -12.88 6.11 -0.11
C THR A 339 -12.15 7.20 -0.91
N PRO A 340 -10.86 6.99 -1.27
CA PRO A 340 -10.08 7.98 -2.01
C PRO A 340 -10.50 8.06 -3.48
N ALA A 341 -10.22 9.21 -4.09
CA ALA A 341 -10.37 9.40 -5.54
C ALA A 341 -9.43 8.49 -6.34
N ASP A 342 -9.81 8.16 -7.56
CA ASP A 342 -9.11 7.27 -8.50
C ASP A 342 -8.99 5.81 -8.02
N LEU A 343 -9.74 5.40 -7.00
CA LEU A 343 -9.80 4.00 -6.57
C LEU A 343 -10.68 3.16 -7.48
N SER A 344 -11.90 3.63 -7.75
CA SER A 344 -12.89 2.93 -8.57
C SER A 344 -13.85 3.92 -9.24
N GLN A 345 -14.51 3.45 -10.31
CA GLN A 345 -15.55 4.19 -11.00
C GLN A 345 -16.92 3.55 -10.73
N LEU A 346 -17.97 4.36 -10.82
CA LEU A 346 -19.32 3.81 -10.81
C LEU A 346 -19.53 2.88 -12.02
N PRO A 347 -20.29 1.80 -11.86
CA PRO A 347 -20.61 0.90 -12.96
C PRO A 347 -21.20 1.64 -14.16
N ASP A 348 -20.80 1.26 -15.37
CA ASP A 348 -21.25 1.83 -16.63
C ASP A 348 -21.10 3.36 -16.76
N SER A 349 -20.14 3.93 -16.02
CA SER A 349 -19.91 5.36 -15.93
C SER A 349 -18.40 5.66 -15.83
N SER A 350 -17.99 6.82 -16.35
CA SER A 350 -16.64 7.39 -16.09
C SER A 350 -16.57 8.19 -14.79
N THR A 351 -17.65 8.23 -14.02
CA THR A 351 -17.71 8.98 -12.76
C THR A 351 -16.90 8.25 -11.69
N ASP A 352 -15.90 8.91 -11.15
CA ASP A 352 -15.16 8.45 -9.98
C ASP A 352 -16.11 8.30 -8.78
N TYR A 353 -15.98 7.18 -8.04
CA TYR A 353 -16.83 6.87 -6.88
C TYR A 353 -16.76 7.95 -5.80
N ALA A 354 -15.56 8.40 -5.44
CA ALA A 354 -15.39 9.44 -4.41
C ALA A 354 -16.05 10.77 -4.84
N THR A 355 -16.11 11.06 -6.14
CA THR A 355 -16.85 12.20 -6.68
C THR A 355 -18.36 12.05 -6.45
N ALA A 356 -18.91 10.85 -6.63
CA ALA A 356 -20.32 10.58 -6.35
C ALA A 356 -20.66 10.74 -4.87
N VAL A 357 -19.81 10.23 -3.97
CA VAL A 357 -19.94 10.41 -2.51
C VAL A 357 -19.90 11.90 -2.14
N ALA A 358 -18.94 12.65 -2.69
CA ALA A 358 -18.72 14.06 -2.37
C ALA A 358 -19.92 14.97 -2.66
N LYS A 359 -20.82 14.61 -3.59
CA LYS A 359 -22.03 15.37 -3.90
C LYS A 359 -22.89 15.63 -2.67
N ASN A 360 -23.01 14.64 -1.77
CA ASN A 360 -23.89 14.71 -0.59
C ASN A 360 -23.11 14.83 0.73
N THR A 361 -21.78 14.78 0.72
CA THR A 361 -20.96 14.93 1.93
C THR A 361 -20.22 16.27 2.01
N LYS A 362 -20.24 17.05 0.92
CA LYS A 362 -19.53 18.33 0.82
C LYS A 362 -19.93 19.30 1.94
N ALA A 363 -21.20 19.35 2.32
CA ALA A 363 -21.70 20.27 3.34
C ALA A 363 -21.05 20.03 4.69
N ILE A 364 -20.91 18.78 5.13
CA ILE A 364 -20.35 18.41 6.43
C ILE A 364 -18.81 18.42 6.43
N THR A 365 -18.19 18.28 5.29
CA THR A 365 -16.73 18.26 5.13
C THR A 365 -16.15 19.61 4.71
N THR A 366 -16.97 20.63 4.50
CA THR A 366 -16.54 22.00 4.23
C THR A 366 -16.46 22.79 5.53
N TYR A 367 -15.37 23.54 5.71
CA TYR A 367 -15.17 24.41 6.85
C TYR A 367 -16.29 25.44 6.98
N ASN A 368 -16.92 25.47 8.15
CA ASN A 368 -17.95 26.44 8.50
C ASN A 368 -17.94 26.70 10.02
N LYS A 369 -17.10 27.64 10.46
CA LYS A 369 -16.90 27.98 11.86
C LYS A 369 -18.24 28.31 12.58
N LYS A 370 -19.08 29.14 11.96
CA LYS A 370 -20.36 29.57 12.57
C LYS A 370 -21.30 28.39 12.81
N LYS A 371 -21.47 27.53 11.80
CA LYS A 371 -22.34 26.35 11.95
C LYS A 371 -21.76 25.33 12.91
N ALA A 372 -20.42 25.12 12.88
CA ALA A 372 -19.73 24.28 13.84
C ALA A 372 -19.96 24.71 15.28
N GLN A 373 -19.85 26.02 15.58
CA GLN A 373 -20.11 26.59 16.90
C GLN A 373 -21.56 26.41 17.34
N THR A 374 -22.52 26.60 16.43
CA THR A 374 -23.94 26.37 16.72
C THR A 374 -24.19 24.91 17.11
N LEU A 375 -23.73 23.95 16.27
CA LEU A 375 -23.91 22.53 16.55
C LEU A 375 -23.18 22.09 17.82
N TRP A 376 -21.99 22.64 18.07
CA TRP A 376 -21.22 22.38 19.29
C TRP A 376 -21.98 22.83 20.55
N ALA A 377 -22.47 24.06 20.56
CA ALA A 377 -23.23 24.61 21.70
C ALA A 377 -24.55 23.83 21.95
N GLU A 378 -25.27 23.47 20.88
CA GLU A 378 -26.47 22.63 20.98
C GLU A 378 -26.13 21.26 21.55
N GLY A 379 -25.08 20.58 21.01
CA GLY A 379 -24.65 19.28 21.49
C GLY A 379 -24.20 19.28 22.94
N LEU A 380 -23.40 20.27 23.36
CA LEU A 380 -23.02 20.43 24.77
C LEU A 380 -24.23 20.62 25.70
N LYS A 381 -25.22 21.42 25.26
CA LYS A 381 -26.47 21.62 26.00
C LYS A 381 -27.27 20.31 26.14
N GLU A 382 -27.37 19.53 25.07
CA GLU A 382 -28.08 18.23 25.05
C GLU A 382 -27.48 17.22 26.02
N ILE A 383 -26.14 17.20 26.15
CA ILE A 383 -25.45 16.29 27.07
C ILE A 383 -25.17 16.87 28.45
N GLY A 384 -25.56 18.13 28.70
CA GLY A 384 -25.48 18.77 30.01
C GLY A 384 -24.07 19.15 30.47
N THR A 385 -23.12 19.38 29.54
CA THR A 385 -21.74 19.79 29.87
C THR A 385 -21.37 21.13 29.20
N LYS A 386 -20.30 21.75 29.69
CA LYS A 386 -19.74 22.98 29.11
C LYS A 386 -18.37 22.74 28.46
N THR A 387 -17.73 21.64 28.79
CA THR A 387 -16.36 21.31 28.33
C THR A 387 -16.25 19.85 27.92
N VAL A 388 -15.33 19.58 26.99
CA VAL A 388 -14.93 18.24 26.58
C VAL A 388 -13.41 18.22 26.55
N ASP A 389 -12.79 17.37 27.38
CA ASP A 389 -11.34 17.21 27.46
C ASP A 389 -10.99 15.84 26.87
N VAL A 390 -10.09 15.80 25.86
CA VAL A 390 -9.77 14.58 25.10
C VAL A 390 -8.29 14.51 24.73
N GLU A 391 -7.81 13.29 24.50
CA GLU A 391 -6.51 13.02 23.94
C GLU A 391 -6.63 12.70 22.43
N LEU A 392 -5.78 13.32 21.60
CA LEU A 392 -5.63 12.99 20.18
C LEU A 392 -4.41 12.12 19.97
N LEU A 393 -4.64 10.83 19.75
CA LEU A 393 -3.62 9.83 19.48
C LEU A 393 -3.20 9.84 18.01
N GLY A 394 -1.89 9.75 17.73
CA GLY A 394 -1.34 9.64 16.37
C GLY A 394 0.04 8.98 16.34
N ASP A 395 0.54 8.73 15.13
CA ASP A 395 1.89 8.20 14.94
C ASP A 395 2.96 9.29 15.19
N ASP A 396 4.16 8.90 15.61
CA ASP A 396 5.27 9.80 15.94
C ASP A 396 6.09 10.26 14.72
N VAL A 397 5.47 10.26 13.53
CA VAL A 397 6.08 10.77 12.29
C VAL A 397 5.67 12.21 12.03
N ASP A 398 6.56 12.99 11.40
CA ASP A 398 6.43 14.45 11.27
C ASP A 398 5.11 14.91 10.64
N ALA A 399 4.65 14.27 9.57
CA ALA A 399 3.39 14.62 8.92
C ALA A 399 2.16 14.41 9.83
N VAL A 400 2.19 13.37 10.67
CA VAL A 400 1.12 13.08 11.63
C VAL A 400 1.17 14.04 12.81
N LYS A 401 2.35 14.36 13.34
CA LYS A 401 2.53 15.38 14.39
C LYS A 401 2.01 16.74 13.93
N ALA A 402 2.40 17.18 12.73
CA ALA A 402 1.91 18.44 12.15
C ALA A 402 0.38 18.41 11.98
N THR A 403 -0.21 17.26 11.64
CA THR A 403 -1.66 17.09 11.57
C THR A 403 -2.31 17.20 12.95
N GLN A 404 -1.74 16.56 13.98
CA GLN A 404 -2.25 16.63 15.35
C GLN A 404 -2.20 18.06 15.89
N GLU A 405 -1.08 18.77 15.71
CA GLU A 405 -0.92 20.17 16.14
C GLU A 405 -1.91 21.11 15.44
N TYR A 406 -2.08 20.94 14.14
CA TYR A 406 -3.08 21.71 13.38
C TYR A 406 -4.50 21.46 13.89
N LEU A 407 -4.87 20.19 14.11
CA LEU A 407 -6.20 19.82 14.62
C LEU A 407 -6.42 20.35 16.03
N GLN A 408 -5.44 20.22 16.92
CA GLN A 408 -5.50 20.76 18.27
C GLN A 408 -5.77 22.27 18.24
N GLY A 409 -4.94 23.03 17.52
CA GLY A 409 -5.07 24.48 17.42
C GLY A 409 -6.40 24.92 16.82
N THR A 410 -6.73 24.38 15.64
CA THR A 410 -7.96 24.74 14.92
C THR A 410 -9.24 24.37 15.67
N LEU A 411 -9.29 23.18 16.27
CA LEU A 411 -10.48 22.71 16.96
C LEU A 411 -10.70 23.47 18.28
N GLN A 412 -9.64 23.72 19.06
CA GLN A 412 -9.75 24.51 20.29
C GLN A 412 -10.14 25.97 20.04
N GLU A 413 -9.60 26.57 18.96
CA GLU A 413 -10.00 27.94 18.55
C GLU A 413 -11.47 28.02 18.12
N ASN A 414 -11.95 27.01 17.40
CA ASN A 414 -13.27 27.05 16.78
C ASN A 414 -14.40 26.51 17.67
N LEU A 415 -14.08 25.64 18.65
CA LEU A 415 -15.08 24.98 19.51
C LEU A 415 -14.82 25.32 20.99
N PRO A 416 -15.49 26.37 21.52
CA PRO A 416 -15.28 26.82 22.90
C PRO A 416 -15.54 25.70 23.93
N GLY A 417 -14.62 25.50 24.87
CA GLY A 417 -14.68 24.45 25.88
C GLY A 417 -14.16 23.10 25.46
N LEU A 418 -13.68 22.94 24.23
CA LEU A 418 -12.90 21.76 23.82
C LEU A 418 -11.44 21.93 24.22
N LYS A 419 -10.88 20.92 24.88
CA LYS A 419 -9.43 20.83 25.17
C LYS A 419 -8.88 19.53 24.62
N ILE A 420 -7.80 19.62 23.88
CA ILE A 420 -7.14 18.49 23.24
C ILE A 420 -5.70 18.40 23.73
N SER A 421 -5.31 17.27 24.30
CA SER A 421 -3.91 16.88 24.50
C SER A 421 -3.44 16.01 23.35
N ILE A 422 -2.15 16.05 23.01
CA ILE A 422 -1.56 15.25 21.91
C ILE A 422 -0.80 14.06 22.50
N ALA A 423 -1.05 12.86 21.98
CA ALA A 423 -0.26 11.67 22.20
C ALA A 423 0.33 11.20 20.85
N SER A 424 1.65 11.40 20.66
CA SER A 424 2.38 10.91 19.49
C SER A 424 3.22 9.70 19.91
N VAL A 425 2.91 8.53 19.33
CA VAL A 425 3.54 7.25 19.71
C VAL A 425 3.97 6.46 18.47
N PRO A 426 4.90 5.50 18.58
CA PRO A 426 5.24 4.63 17.46
C PRO A 426 4.00 3.95 16.85
N ALA A 427 3.97 3.80 15.53
CA ALA A 427 2.81 3.29 14.78
C ALA A 427 2.26 1.98 15.36
N LYS A 428 3.13 1.06 15.80
CA LYS A 428 2.71 -0.20 16.43
C LYS A 428 1.92 0.04 17.73
N ASN A 429 2.36 1.00 18.54
CA ASN A 429 1.68 1.34 19.79
C ASN A 429 0.34 2.02 19.52
N ARG A 430 0.27 2.94 18.53
CA ARG A 430 -0.99 3.54 18.11
C ARG A 430 -1.98 2.48 17.63
N GLN A 431 -1.54 1.53 16.78
CA GLN A 431 -2.38 0.44 16.30
C GLN A 431 -2.89 -0.44 17.44
N GLN A 432 -2.03 -0.78 18.41
CA GLN A 432 -2.43 -1.57 19.57
C GLN A 432 -3.47 -0.81 20.43
N ARG A 433 -3.24 0.48 20.72
CA ARG A 433 -4.18 1.30 21.48
C ARG A 433 -5.52 1.45 20.75
N ALA A 434 -5.51 1.65 19.42
CA ALA A 434 -6.71 1.68 18.61
C ALA A 434 -7.49 0.35 18.69
N ALA A 435 -6.83 -0.79 18.49
CA ALA A 435 -7.43 -2.12 18.53
C ALA A 435 -7.99 -2.50 19.91
N THR A 436 -7.44 -1.95 20.98
CA THR A 436 -7.95 -2.13 22.36
C THR A 436 -8.88 -1.00 22.81
N HIS A 437 -9.26 -0.07 21.90
CA HIS A 437 -10.10 1.11 22.16
C HIS A 437 -9.55 2.03 23.26
N ASP A 438 -8.24 2.03 23.52
CA ASP A 438 -7.59 2.90 24.51
C ASP A 438 -7.17 4.25 23.90
N PHE A 439 -8.14 5.03 23.47
CA PHE A 439 -7.97 6.38 22.94
C PHE A 439 -9.29 7.16 23.07
N ASP A 440 -9.23 8.48 23.03
CA ASP A 440 -10.40 9.36 22.96
C ASP A 440 -10.70 9.75 21.51
N MET A 441 -9.69 10.29 20.83
CA MET A 441 -9.67 10.55 19.38
C MET A 441 -8.42 9.91 18.80
N VAL A 442 -8.50 9.33 17.60
CA VAL A 442 -7.32 8.80 16.91
C VAL A 442 -7.25 9.27 15.46
N LEU A 443 -6.07 9.69 15.05
CA LEU A 443 -5.75 9.93 13.64
C LEU A 443 -5.43 8.58 12.99
N SER A 444 -6.40 8.07 12.26
CA SER A 444 -6.32 6.79 11.55
C SER A 444 -6.02 6.97 10.07
N THR A 445 -5.53 5.92 9.45
CA THR A 445 -5.33 5.85 8.01
C THR A 445 -5.59 4.45 7.50
N TRP A 446 -6.16 4.36 6.30
CA TRP A 446 -6.31 3.09 5.59
C TRP A 446 -5.80 3.19 4.16
N GLY A 447 -5.08 2.17 3.71
CA GLY A 447 -4.70 2.00 2.32
C GLY A 447 -5.49 0.85 1.71
N ALA A 448 -5.98 1.01 0.49
CA ALA A 448 -6.79 -0.01 -0.16
C ALA A 448 -6.05 -1.34 -0.30
N ASP A 449 -6.66 -2.42 0.15
CA ASP A 449 -6.20 -3.81 -0.07
C ASP A 449 -6.55 -4.28 -1.49
N TYR A 450 -7.62 -3.74 -2.06
CA TYR A 450 -8.11 -3.97 -3.42
C TYR A 450 -8.87 -2.72 -3.91
N PRO A 451 -8.98 -2.49 -5.23
CA PRO A 451 -9.59 -1.26 -5.77
C PRO A 451 -11.13 -1.34 -5.78
N ASP A 452 -11.73 -1.42 -4.62
CA ASP A 452 -13.18 -1.41 -4.41
C ASP A 452 -13.50 -0.64 -3.11
N PRO A 453 -14.58 0.16 -3.06
CA PRO A 453 -14.95 0.93 -1.87
C PRO A 453 -15.12 0.08 -0.61
N ASN A 454 -15.53 -1.17 -0.78
CA ASN A 454 -15.74 -2.10 0.33
C ASN A 454 -14.54 -2.22 1.29
N THR A 455 -13.29 -2.11 0.76
CA THR A 455 -12.07 -2.16 1.60
C THR A 455 -12.02 -1.07 2.67
N TYR A 456 -12.74 0.04 2.46
CA TYR A 456 -12.86 1.13 3.42
C TYR A 456 -14.14 1.04 4.24
N LEU A 457 -15.24 0.62 3.62
CA LEU A 457 -16.56 0.68 4.25
C LEU A 457 -16.77 -0.46 5.26
N ASP A 458 -16.22 -1.63 5.02
CA ASP A 458 -16.28 -2.74 5.97
C ASP A 458 -15.61 -2.42 7.31
N LEU A 459 -14.70 -1.42 7.36
CA LEU A 459 -14.07 -0.98 8.60
C LEU A 459 -15.07 -0.46 9.63
N PHE A 460 -16.21 0.11 9.19
CA PHE A 460 -17.15 0.85 10.04
C PHE A 460 -18.46 0.11 10.30
N THR A 461 -18.60 -1.15 9.87
CA THR A 461 -19.74 -1.96 10.30
C THR A 461 -19.69 -2.18 11.81
N SER A 462 -20.85 -2.29 12.45
CA SER A 462 -20.93 -2.44 13.92
C SER A 462 -20.23 -3.70 14.45
N SER A 463 -20.03 -4.70 13.60
CA SER A 463 -19.33 -5.96 13.94
C SER A 463 -17.85 -5.97 13.57
N SER A 464 -17.34 -4.93 12.92
CA SER A 464 -15.95 -4.88 12.47
C SER A 464 -14.97 -4.67 13.62
N GLU A 465 -13.93 -5.48 13.67
CA GLU A 465 -12.82 -5.31 14.61
C GLU A 465 -12.00 -4.02 14.35
N TYR A 466 -12.14 -3.45 13.15
CA TYR A 466 -11.50 -2.19 12.74
C TYR A 466 -12.36 -0.95 13.02
N ASN A 467 -13.58 -1.11 13.53
CA ASN A 467 -14.41 0.01 13.97
C ASN A 467 -13.92 0.50 15.34
N HIS A 468 -12.73 1.09 15.35
CA HIS A 468 -12.06 1.48 16.58
C HIS A 468 -12.84 2.56 17.36
N GLY A 469 -13.50 3.48 16.64
CA GLY A 469 -14.37 4.51 17.22
C GLY A 469 -15.67 3.98 17.82
N GLN A 470 -16.00 2.72 17.55
CA GLN A 470 -17.20 2.03 18.04
C GLN A 470 -18.52 2.75 17.65
N TRP A 471 -18.49 3.47 16.53
CA TRP A 471 -19.69 4.03 15.92
C TRP A 471 -20.63 2.93 15.47
N GLN A 472 -21.93 3.06 15.77
CA GLN A 472 -22.94 2.06 15.42
C GLN A 472 -24.08 2.71 14.67
N ASN A 473 -24.49 2.10 13.55
CA ASN A 473 -25.64 2.56 12.78
C ASN A 473 -26.28 1.40 12.01
N ALA A 474 -27.51 1.05 12.39
CA ALA A 474 -28.23 -0.08 11.80
C ALA A 474 -28.55 0.10 10.31
N ASP A 475 -28.77 1.31 9.82
CA ASP A 475 -29.00 1.57 8.39
C ASP A 475 -27.71 1.40 7.59
N TYR A 476 -26.56 1.80 8.16
CA TYR A 476 -25.24 1.54 7.58
C TYR A 476 -24.98 0.04 7.45
N ASP A 477 -25.16 -0.68 8.53
CA ASP A 477 -24.97 -2.15 8.57
C ASP A 477 -25.86 -2.86 7.54
N LYS A 478 -27.12 -2.41 7.43
CA LYS A 478 -28.08 -2.93 6.44
C LYS A 478 -27.62 -2.68 5.00
N LEU A 479 -27.14 -1.47 4.70
CA LEU A 479 -26.63 -1.14 3.37
C LEU A 479 -25.39 -1.99 3.03
N MET A 480 -24.47 -2.13 3.98
CA MET A 480 -23.27 -2.97 3.78
C MET A 480 -23.62 -4.44 3.64
N ALA A 481 -24.57 -4.96 4.44
CA ALA A 481 -25.05 -6.34 4.30
C ALA A 481 -25.73 -6.59 2.93
N LYS A 482 -26.47 -5.60 2.40
CA LYS A 482 -27.05 -5.70 1.05
C LYS A 482 -25.98 -5.73 -0.04
N SER A 483 -25.01 -4.81 0.03
CA SER A 483 -23.93 -4.72 -0.96
C SER A 483 -23.05 -5.97 -1.01
N ASN A 484 -22.84 -6.64 0.12
CA ASN A 484 -22.04 -7.86 0.25
C ASN A 484 -22.87 -9.16 0.11
N GLY A 485 -24.19 -9.06 0.05
CA GLY A 485 -25.10 -10.20 -0.01
C GLY A 485 -26.01 -10.17 -1.24
N PRO A 486 -27.30 -9.75 -1.10
CA PRO A 486 -28.26 -9.81 -2.22
C PRO A 486 -27.82 -9.07 -3.49
N ASP A 487 -27.17 -7.93 -3.32
CA ASP A 487 -26.75 -7.06 -4.42
C ASP A 487 -25.31 -7.29 -4.90
N ALA A 488 -24.60 -8.25 -4.29
CA ALA A 488 -23.19 -8.55 -4.59
C ALA A 488 -22.93 -8.81 -6.08
N ASN A 489 -23.85 -9.50 -6.77
CA ASN A 489 -23.75 -9.81 -8.20
C ASN A 489 -24.41 -8.75 -9.11
N ASN A 490 -24.93 -7.66 -8.55
CA ASN A 490 -25.51 -6.53 -9.29
C ASN A 490 -24.65 -5.27 -9.05
N PRO A 491 -23.67 -4.97 -9.91
CA PRO A 491 -22.75 -3.86 -9.69
C PRO A 491 -23.46 -2.52 -9.45
N THR A 492 -24.52 -2.21 -10.18
CA THR A 492 -25.25 -0.94 -10.06
C THR A 492 -25.93 -0.81 -8.69
N ALA A 493 -26.66 -1.85 -8.25
CA ALA A 493 -27.30 -1.86 -6.93
C ALA A 493 -26.26 -1.81 -5.80
N ARG A 494 -25.21 -2.63 -5.91
CA ARG A 494 -24.12 -2.70 -4.95
C ARG A 494 -23.41 -1.34 -4.76
N PHE A 495 -23.01 -0.68 -5.85
CA PHE A 495 -22.35 0.61 -5.76
C PHE A 495 -23.27 1.72 -5.25
N LYS A 496 -24.58 1.63 -5.52
CA LYS A 496 -25.58 2.51 -4.91
C LYS A 496 -25.61 2.33 -3.39
N ASP A 497 -25.74 1.09 -2.91
CA ASP A 497 -25.77 0.77 -1.47
C ASP A 497 -24.51 1.28 -0.77
N MET A 498 -23.32 1.04 -1.34
CA MET A 498 -22.05 1.52 -0.80
C MET A 498 -21.96 3.07 -0.80
N THR A 499 -22.44 3.73 -1.85
CA THR A 499 -22.44 5.20 -1.91
C THR A 499 -23.35 5.79 -0.83
N GLU A 500 -24.54 5.23 -0.62
CA GLU A 500 -25.47 5.65 0.43
C GLU A 500 -24.89 5.38 1.83
N ALA A 501 -24.24 4.22 2.03
CA ALA A 501 -23.56 3.89 3.29
C ALA A 501 -22.46 4.89 3.61
N GLU A 502 -21.57 5.21 2.66
CA GLU A 502 -20.48 6.15 2.89
C GLU A 502 -21.00 7.58 3.14
N GLN A 503 -22.04 8.00 2.42
CA GLN A 503 -22.69 9.29 2.67
C GLN A 503 -23.29 9.35 4.07
N LEU A 504 -23.90 8.27 4.54
CA LEU A 504 -24.46 8.18 5.91
C LEU A 504 -23.34 8.28 6.95
N LEU A 505 -22.27 7.48 6.81
CA LEU A 505 -21.09 7.50 7.68
C LEU A 505 -20.51 8.91 7.84
N VAL A 506 -20.25 9.57 6.71
CA VAL A 506 -19.61 10.90 6.69
C VAL A 506 -20.57 11.99 7.20
N ASN A 507 -21.86 11.96 6.80
CA ASN A 507 -22.83 12.96 7.22
C ASN A 507 -23.15 12.89 8.73
N GLN A 508 -23.07 11.71 9.32
CA GLN A 508 -23.20 11.53 10.77
C GLN A 508 -21.86 11.68 11.51
N ALA A 509 -20.78 11.96 10.76
CA ALA A 509 -19.43 12.04 11.29
C ALA A 509 -19.04 10.81 12.14
N GLY A 510 -19.48 9.60 11.73
CA GLY A 510 -19.05 8.34 12.31
C GLY A 510 -17.56 8.08 12.08
N ALA A 511 -17.07 8.57 10.94
CA ALA A 511 -15.65 8.83 10.70
C ALA A 511 -15.50 10.19 10.00
N ILE A 512 -14.46 10.93 10.30
CA ILE A 512 -14.25 12.29 9.79
C ILE A 512 -13.10 12.28 8.79
N PRO A 513 -13.36 12.28 7.46
CA PRO A 513 -12.31 12.30 6.45
C PRO A 513 -11.52 13.62 6.51
N LEU A 514 -10.21 13.52 6.32
CA LEU A 514 -9.30 14.66 6.33
C LEU A 514 -8.67 14.89 4.95
N TYR A 515 -7.86 13.96 4.50
CA TYR A 515 -7.16 14.07 3.22
C TYR A 515 -6.82 12.69 2.62
N GLN A 516 -6.69 12.69 1.30
CA GLN A 516 -6.09 11.59 0.54
C GLN A 516 -4.61 11.89 0.32
N LEU A 517 -3.75 10.93 0.62
CA LEU A 517 -2.30 11.05 0.45
C LEU A 517 -1.94 11.14 -1.04
N VAL A 518 -1.09 12.11 -1.38
CA VAL A 518 -0.36 12.15 -2.65
C VAL A 518 1.12 11.94 -2.35
N ALA A 519 1.72 10.92 -2.97
CA ALA A 519 3.15 10.71 -2.85
C ALA A 519 3.88 11.55 -3.89
N ALA A 520 4.65 12.52 -3.43
CA ALA A 520 5.55 13.31 -4.24
C ALA A 520 6.91 12.62 -4.32
N ARG A 521 7.48 12.55 -5.52
CA ARG A 521 8.79 11.93 -5.78
C ARG A 521 9.56 12.68 -6.84
N MET A 522 10.89 12.63 -6.77
CA MET A 522 11.74 12.78 -7.95
C MET A 522 11.95 11.39 -8.56
N VAL A 523 11.81 11.29 -9.87
CA VAL A 523 12.01 10.05 -10.64
C VAL A 523 12.89 10.38 -11.84
N ASN A 524 13.90 9.56 -12.10
CA ASN A 524 14.81 9.74 -13.23
C ASN A 524 14.00 9.80 -14.54
N PRO A 525 14.02 10.91 -15.29
CA PRO A 525 13.19 11.07 -16.48
C PRO A 525 13.56 10.13 -17.63
N LYS A 526 14.67 9.41 -17.52
CA LYS A 526 15.09 8.40 -18.51
C LYS A 526 14.38 7.06 -18.34
N ILE A 527 13.63 6.84 -17.25
CA ILE A 527 12.82 5.64 -17.09
C ILE A 527 11.57 5.69 -17.93
N HIS A 528 11.30 4.62 -18.65
CA HIS A 528 10.08 4.44 -19.45
C HIS A 528 9.34 3.21 -18.95
N ASP A 529 8.02 3.20 -19.13
CA ASP A 529 7.11 2.09 -18.79
C ASP A 529 7.17 1.60 -17.33
N LEU A 530 7.66 2.44 -16.41
CA LEU A 530 7.46 2.22 -14.98
C LEU A 530 6.01 2.60 -14.63
N LYS A 531 5.23 1.63 -14.13
CA LYS A 531 3.83 1.83 -13.75
C LYS A 531 3.66 1.63 -12.24
N THR A 532 2.68 2.34 -11.69
CA THR A 532 2.27 2.19 -10.28
C THR A 532 0.88 1.58 -10.24
N SER A 533 0.68 0.54 -9.44
CA SER A 533 -0.62 -0.11 -9.23
C SER A 533 -1.55 0.74 -8.34
N PRO A 534 -2.86 0.47 -8.30
CA PRO A 534 -3.78 1.11 -7.35
C PRO A 534 -3.35 0.93 -5.87
N GLY A 535 -2.76 -0.21 -5.53
CA GLY A 535 -2.14 -0.48 -4.23
C GLY A 535 -0.76 0.16 -4.02
N ASN A 536 -0.35 1.05 -4.94
CA ASN A 536 0.87 1.86 -4.88
C ASN A 536 2.19 1.11 -5.04
N SER A 537 2.17 -0.13 -5.50
CA SER A 537 3.37 -0.89 -5.83
C SER A 537 3.87 -0.55 -7.23
N PHE A 538 5.19 -0.50 -7.40
CA PHE A 538 5.79 -0.36 -8.71
C PHE A 538 5.74 -1.68 -9.49
N ASN A 539 5.56 -1.57 -10.81
CA ASN A 539 5.71 -2.68 -11.72
C ASN A 539 6.89 -2.42 -12.67
N PHE A 540 7.98 -3.12 -12.45
CA PHE A 540 9.23 -2.98 -13.21
C PHE A 540 9.35 -3.92 -14.41
N VAL A 541 8.35 -4.78 -14.69
CA VAL A 541 8.45 -5.82 -15.72
C VAL A 541 8.79 -5.24 -17.09
N TYR A 542 8.18 -4.12 -17.47
CA TYR A 542 8.39 -3.48 -18.77
C TYR A 542 9.29 -2.25 -18.69
N ALA A 543 9.72 -1.86 -17.50
CA ALA A 543 10.51 -0.65 -17.29
C ALA A 543 11.91 -0.76 -17.94
N TYR A 544 12.37 0.34 -18.55
CA TYR A 544 13.70 0.42 -19.16
C TYR A 544 14.26 1.85 -19.12
N LEU A 545 15.58 1.96 -19.16
CA LEU A 545 16.29 3.25 -19.20
C LEU A 545 16.73 3.58 -20.64
N LYS A 546 16.46 4.82 -21.07
CA LYS A 546 16.94 5.38 -22.36
C LYS A 546 18.17 6.25 -22.21
#